data_4fd512434c7746f405b6e86f228a5503
#
_entry.id   4fd512434c7746f405b6e86f228a5503
#
_cell.length_a   1.000
_cell.length_b   1.000
_cell.length_c   1.000
_cell.angle_alpha   90.00
_cell.angle_beta   90.00
_cell.angle_gamma   90.00
#
_symmetry.space_group_name_H-M   'P 1'
#
loop_
_entity.id
_entity.type
_entity.pdbx_description
1 polymer ?
#
loop_
_entity_poly.entity_id
_entity_poly.type
_entity_poly.pdbx_seq_one_letter_code
_entity_poly.pdbx_strand_id
1 'polypeptide(L)'
;MSKEKDLENLQKIADFEDTHDMNELKIGWTHDHVRVRGVDLHNLFMKGYLDLIFRSNSHTGYRLSELGRQFIISARTDEAVAVDDMPISTEGLFEDIIGHDEVKELLVACLRAERPVHVLLSGPPALAKSVFLWDIERAAGAKARWLIGSSSSFSGLWDDVAKYRPQILLIDELDKMKAVDIACLLSLMEGGRLVRAKKGRELDITIQVRVVAASNVLRMLSPELKSRFAIRRLPPYSRSEYMRVVRGVLVRREGLAPELADEIARRLDGISQDVRDAIRTARLAPQEGAERAIKLLELGGNKE
;
A
#
# COMPACT_ATOMS: atom_id res chain seq x y z
N MET A 1 12.01 -29.12 -18.59
CA MET A 1 12.01 -29.26 -17.11
C MET A 1 10.98 -28.28 -16.58
N SER A 2 10.18 -28.67 -15.60
CA SER A 2 9.12 -27.82 -15.07
C SER A 2 9.71 -26.72 -14.19
N LYS A 3 9.07 -25.53 -14.13
CA LYS A 3 9.45 -24.41 -13.24
C LYS A 3 9.54 -24.86 -11.77
N GLU A 4 8.69 -25.79 -11.35
CA GLU A 4 8.69 -26.38 -10.01
C GLU A 4 10.01 -27.06 -9.64
N LYS A 5 10.57 -27.86 -10.57
CA LYS A 5 11.84 -28.56 -10.32
C LYS A 5 13.02 -27.58 -10.24
N ASP A 6 13.01 -26.52 -11.04
CA ASP A 6 14.03 -25.48 -10.95
C ASP A 6 13.96 -24.78 -9.59
N LEU A 7 12.75 -24.48 -9.12
CA LEU A 7 12.52 -23.86 -7.81
C LEU A 7 13.00 -24.76 -6.66
N GLU A 8 12.62 -26.02 -6.66
CA GLU A 8 13.06 -26.98 -5.65
C GLU A 8 14.59 -27.06 -5.55
N ASN A 9 15.26 -27.12 -6.69
CA ASN A 9 16.72 -27.15 -6.75
C ASN A 9 17.35 -25.85 -6.26
N LEU A 10 16.77 -24.69 -6.64
CA LEU A 10 17.27 -23.39 -6.21
C LEU A 10 17.04 -23.15 -4.71
N GLN A 11 15.95 -23.66 -4.13
CA GLN A 11 15.72 -23.62 -2.68
C GLN A 11 16.77 -24.41 -1.92
N LYS A 12 17.08 -25.64 -2.35
CA LYS A 12 18.17 -26.44 -1.76
C LYS A 12 19.52 -25.74 -1.80
N ILE A 13 19.79 -25.04 -2.90
CA ILE A 13 21.01 -24.26 -3.08
C ILE A 13 21.05 -23.06 -2.14
N ALA A 14 19.95 -22.32 -2.02
CA ALA A 14 19.85 -21.19 -1.11
C ALA A 14 20.01 -21.60 0.34
N ASP A 15 19.33 -22.66 0.77
CA ASP A 15 19.44 -23.20 2.13
C ASP A 15 20.87 -23.64 2.46
N PHE A 16 21.59 -24.17 1.47
CA PHE A 16 23.01 -24.50 1.62
C PHE A 16 23.86 -23.22 1.80
N GLU A 17 23.69 -22.20 0.94
CA GLU A 17 24.43 -20.96 1.04
C GLU A 17 24.13 -20.18 2.33
N ASP A 18 22.90 -20.24 2.83
CA ASP A 18 22.47 -19.55 4.06
C ASP A 18 22.99 -20.25 5.33
N THR A 19 23.31 -21.56 5.25
CA THR A 19 23.80 -22.34 6.40
C THR A 19 25.32 -22.49 6.46
N HIS A 20 26.05 -22.09 5.41
CA HIS A 20 27.50 -22.24 5.33
C HIS A 20 28.17 -20.88 5.08
N ASP A 21 29.38 -20.67 5.63
CA ASP A 21 30.16 -19.46 5.34
C ASP A 21 30.73 -19.52 3.93
N MET A 22 30.14 -18.73 3.03
CA MET A 22 30.56 -18.67 1.64
C MET A 22 31.97 -18.09 1.44
N ASN A 23 32.57 -17.47 2.44
CA ASN A 23 33.96 -16.99 2.39
C ASN A 23 34.97 -18.16 2.54
N GLU A 24 34.58 -19.25 3.20
CA GLU A 24 35.39 -20.46 3.25
C GLU A 24 35.41 -21.22 1.92
N LEU A 25 34.30 -21.14 1.15
CA LEU A 25 34.18 -21.76 -0.19
C LEU A 25 34.62 -20.79 -1.30
N LYS A 26 35.87 -20.38 -1.29
CA LYS A 26 36.44 -19.38 -2.23
C LYS A 26 36.24 -19.72 -3.72
N ILE A 27 36.18 -21.01 -4.07
CA ILE A 27 35.95 -21.48 -5.44
C ILE A 27 34.49 -21.81 -5.75
N GLY A 28 33.57 -21.44 -4.85
CA GLY A 28 32.15 -21.80 -4.96
C GLY A 28 31.87 -23.23 -4.49
N TRP A 29 30.60 -23.59 -4.46
CA TRP A 29 30.15 -24.94 -4.14
C TRP A 29 29.96 -25.79 -5.41
N THR A 30 30.01 -27.11 -5.25
CA THR A 30 29.88 -28.07 -6.34
C THR A 30 28.60 -28.90 -6.19
N HIS A 31 28.30 -29.79 -7.15
CA HIS A 31 27.13 -30.68 -7.11
C HIS A 31 27.08 -31.58 -5.87
N ASP A 32 28.25 -31.96 -5.33
CA ASP A 32 28.33 -32.80 -4.13
C ASP A 32 27.87 -32.04 -2.86
N HIS A 33 28.11 -30.73 -2.79
CA HIS A 33 27.73 -29.93 -1.64
C HIS A 33 26.21 -29.74 -1.57
N VAL A 34 25.55 -29.42 -2.69
CA VAL A 34 24.13 -29.07 -2.75
C VAL A 34 23.20 -30.24 -3.08
N ARG A 35 23.77 -31.44 -3.36
CA ARG A 35 23.03 -32.65 -3.75
C ARG A 35 22.06 -32.44 -4.92
N VAL A 36 22.45 -31.62 -5.87
CA VAL A 36 21.71 -31.35 -7.11
C VAL A 36 22.50 -31.93 -8.27
N ARG A 37 21.83 -32.65 -9.17
CA ARG A 37 22.50 -33.31 -10.29
C ARG A 37 23.22 -32.29 -11.19
N GLY A 38 24.41 -32.62 -11.67
CA GLY A 38 25.23 -31.75 -12.51
C GLY A 38 24.50 -31.23 -13.77
N VAL A 39 23.62 -32.03 -14.38
CA VAL A 39 22.79 -31.61 -15.52
C VAL A 39 21.78 -30.52 -15.12
N ASP A 40 21.18 -30.63 -13.94
CA ASP A 40 20.23 -29.66 -13.43
C ASP A 40 20.96 -28.33 -13.07
N LEU A 41 22.16 -28.42 -12.48
CA LEU A 41 23.01 -27.25 -12.22
C LEU A 41 23.43 -26.52 -13.52
N HIS A 42 23.80 -27.29 -14.55
CA HIS A 42 24.12 -26.72 -15.85
C HIS A 42 22.92 -25.98 -16.47
N ASN A 43 21.73 -26.57 -16.38
CA ASN A 43 20.50 -25.92 -16.86
C ASN A 43 20.17 -24.64 -16.08
N LEU A 44 20.35 -24.64 -14.76
CA LEU A 44 20.15 -23.45 -13.92
C LEU A 44 21.18 -22.35 -14.26
N PHE A 45 22.43 -22.73 -14.52
CA PHE A 45 23.47 -21.81 -15.00
C PHE A 45 23.11 -21.20 -16.36
N MET A 46 22.68 -22.01 -17.32
CA MET A 46 22.27 -21.52 -18.65
C MET A 46 21.05 -20.56 -18.58
N LYS A 47 20.20 -20.70 -17.55
CA LYS A 47 19.10 -19.77 -17.27
C LYS A 47 19.54 -18.52 -16.51
N GLY A 48 20.82 -18.42 -16.15
CA GLY A 48 21.36 -17.28 -15.40
C GLY A 48 21.03 -17.27 -13.90
N TYR A 49 20.50 -18.37 -13.35
CA TYR A 49 20.19 -18.49 -11.92
C TYR A 49 21.41 -18.81 -11.05
N LEU A 50 22.51 -19.23 -11.67
CA LEU A 50 23.79 -19.51 -11.01
C LEU A 50 24.90 -18.73 -11.69
N ASP A 51 25.86 -18.26 -10.90
CA ASP A 51 27.13 -17.69 -11.36
C ASP A 51 28.22 -18.76 -11.31
N LEU A 52 29.04 -18.81 -12.36
CA LEU A 52 30.21 -19.66 -12.41
C LEU A 52 31.38 -18.95 -11.73
N ILE A 53 31.87 -19.49 -10.61
CA ILE A 53 32.97 -18.90 -9.84
C ILE A 53 34.30 -19.53 -10.25
N PHE A 54 34.33 -20.85 -10.47
CA PHE A 54 35.53 -21.57 -10.82
C PHE A 54 35.24 -22.75 -11.75
N ARG A 55 36.12 -23.03 -12.68
CA ARG A 55 36.04 -24.22 -13.55
C ARG A 55 37.42 -24.81 -13.80
N SER A 56 37.52 -26.12 -13.58
CA SER A 56 38.67 -26.96 -13.96
C SER A 56 38.19 -28.22 -14.67
N ASN A 57 39.10 -29.11 -15.09
CA ASN A 57 38.73 -30.35 -15.72
C ASN A 57 37.98 -31.31 -14.78
N SER A 58 38.14 -31.18 -13.47
CA SER A 58 37.57 -32.05 -12.46
C SER A 58 36.50 -31.42 -11.59
N HIS A 59 36.45 -30.08 -11.51
CA HIS A 59 35.57 -29.37 -10.58
C HIS A 59 34.97 -28.13 -11.23
N THR A 60 33.68 -27.90 -10.99
CA THR A 60 32.97 -26.70 -11.38
C THR A 60 32.30 -26.12 -10.14
N GLY A 61 32.68 -24.91 -9.76
CA GLY A 61 32.16 -24.18 -8.60
C GLY A 61 31.17 -23.11 -9.01
N TYR A 62 30.04 -23.09 -8.34
CA TYR A 62 28.95 -22.16 -8.59
C TYR A 62 28.62 -21.33 -7.35
N ARG A 63 27.89 -20.25 -7.59
CA ARG A 63 27.17 -19.48 -6.58
C ARG A 63 25.76 -19.16 -7.07
N LEU A 64 24.84 -18.95 -6.14
CA LEU A 64 23.51 -18.48 -6.47
C LEU A 64 23.60 -17.03 -6.96
N SER A 65 23.13 -16.79 -8.18
CA SER A 65 23.10 -15.43 -8.75
C SER A 65 22.00 -14.59 -8.11
N GLU A 66 22.11 -13.28 -8.28
CA GLU A 66 21.03 -12.36 -7.86
C GLU A 66 19.70 -12.71 -8.57
N LEU A 67 19.76 -13.15 -9.84
CA LEU A 67 18.58 -13.61 -10.56
C LEU A 67 17.98 -14.88 -9.96
N GLY A 68 18.82 -15.81 -9.52
CA GLY A 68 18.37 -17.02 -8.83
C GLY A 68 17.71 -16.70 -7.48
N ARG A 69 18.29 -15.81 -6.69
CA ARG A 69 17.69 -15.36 -5.42
C ARG A 69 16.33 -14.70 -5.65
N GLN A 70 16.23 -13.84 -6.65
CA GLN A 70 14.95 -13.18 -6.99
C GLN A 70 13.92 -14.17 -7.52
N PHE A 71 14.34 -15.22 -8.26
CA PHE A 71 13.42 -16.27 -8.70
C PHE A 71 12.86 -17.05 -7.51
N ILE A 72 13.68 -17.41 -6.52
CA ILE A 72 13.22 -18.07 -5.28
C ILE A 72 12.25 -17.15 -4.51
N ILE A 73 12.60 -15.87 -4.35
CA ILE A 73 11.75 -14.91 -3.66
C ILE A 73 10.41 -14.76 -4.39
N SER A 74 10.42 -14.63 -5.72
CA SER A 74 9.18 -14.53 -6.50
C SER A 74 8.33 -15.77 -6.41
N ALA A 75 8.93 -16.97 -6.44
CA ALA A 75 8.23 -18.23 -6.35
C ALA A 75 7.73 -18.53 -4.93
N ARG A 76 8.50 -18.20 -3.89
CA ARG A 76 8.00 -18.22 -2.49
C ARG A 76 6.86 -17.21 -2.28
N THR A 77 6.87 -16.12 -3.03
CA THR A 77 5.78 -15.14 -3.02
C THR A 77 4.58 -15.65 -3.80
N ASP A 78 4.77 -16.43 -4.85
CA ASP A 78 3.69 -17.13 -5.59
C ASP A 78 3.07 -18.28 -4.74
N GLU A 79 3.84 -18.93 -3.86
CA GLU A 79 3.33 -19.93 -2.88
C GLU A 79 2.80 -19.27 -1.58
N ALA A 80 3.43 -18.18 -1.11
CA ALA A 80 2.95 -17.41 0.06
C ALA A 80 1.81 -16.46 -0.28
N VAL A 81 1.60 -16.16 -1.54
CA VAL A 81 0.44 -15.52 -2.13
C VAL A 81 -0.37 -16.60 -2.90
N ALA A 82 -0.67 -17.71 -2.27
CA ALA A 82 -2.07 -18.07 -2.17
C ALA A 82 -2.70 -16.89 -1.42
N VAL A 83 -2.95 -15.77 -2.13
CA VAL A 83 -3.76 -14.67 -1.61
C VAL A 83 -4.99 -15.40 -1.11
N ASP A 84 -5.12 -15.40 0.21
CA ASP A 84 -6.31 -15.90 0.87
C ASP A 84 -7.48 -15.27 0.10
N ASP A 85 -8.12 -16.05 -0.76
CA ASP A 85 -9.25 -15.64 -1.61
C ASP A 85 -10.50 -15.33 -0.76
N MET A 86 -10.34 -15.40 0.58
CA MET A 86 -11.35 -14.99 1.52
C MET A 86 -11.75 -13.55 1.25
N PRO A 87 -13.02 -13.27 1.11
CA PRO A 87 -13.51 -11.92 0.92
C PRO A 87 -13.06 -11.03 2.10
N ILE A 88 -12.79 -9.77 1.82
CA ILE A 88 -12.46 -8.81 2.87
C ILE A 88 -13.67 -8.64 3.76
N SER A 89 -13.50 -8.83 5.07
CA SER A 89 -14.59 -8.58 6.02
C SER A 89 -15.00 -7.11 5.95
N THR A 90 -16.28 -6.90 5.72
CA THR A 90 -16.88 -5.55 5.74
C THR A 90 -17.69 -5.30 7.01
N GLU A 91 -17.64 -6.23 7.97
CA GLU A 91 -18.32 -6.10 9.25
C GLU A 91 -17.60 -5.06 10.12
N GLY A 92 -18.34 -4.14 10.68
CA GLY A 92 -17.80 -3.04 11.49
C GLY A 92 -17.00 -1.98 10.70
N LEU A 93 -16.98 -2.09 9.36
CA LEU A 93 -16.26 -1.15 8.53
C LEU A 93 -16.93 0.23 8.55
N PHE A 94 -16.15 1.28 8.80
CA PHE A 94 -16.60 2.68 8.84
C PHE A 94 -17.53 3.06 10.01
N GLU A 95 -17.63 2.25 11.05
CA GLU A 95 -18.47 2.57 12.22
C GLU A 95 -18.02 3.86 12.93
N ASP A 96 -16.70 4.12 12.93
CA ASP A 96 -16.12 5.31 13.54
C ASP A 96 -16.27 6.58 12.69
N ILE A 97 -16.69 6.45 11.44
CA ILE A 97 -16.87 7.59 10.53
C ILE A 97 -18.30 8.10 10.66
N ILE A 98 -18.43 9.35 11.08
CA ILE A 98 -19.73 9.99 11.24
C ILE A 98 -20.21 10.59 9.92
N GLY A 99 -21.45 10.31 9.52
CA GLY A 99 -22.02 10.74 8.24
C GLY A 99 -21.49 9.98 7.04
N HIS A 100 -21.67 10.57 5.86
CA HIS A 100 -21.21 10.01 4.57
C HIS A 100 -21.76 8.61 4.25
N ASP A 101 -23.00 8.30 4.63
CA ASP A 101 -23.57 6.96 4.56
C ASP A 101 -23.61 6.41 3.13
N GLU A 102 -23.92 7.24 2.11
CA GLU A 102 -23.85 6.84 0.70
C GLU A 102 -22.41 6.45 0.25
N VAL A 103 -21.40 7.09 0.82
CA VAL A 103 -20.00 6.76 0.55
C VAL A 103 -19.64 5.42 1.17
N LYS A 104 -20.09 5.18 2.40
CA LYS A 104 -19.89 3.89 3.11
C LYS A 104 -20.52 2.75 2.34
N GLU A 105 -21.79 2.91 1.94
CA GLU A 105 -22.52 1.91 1.14
C GLU A 105 -21.80 1.61 -0.18
N LEU A 106 -21.36 2.63 -0.91
CA LEU A 106 -20.61 2.44 -2.15
C LEU A 106 -19.30 1.67 -1.90
N LEU A 107 -18.53 2.07 -0.90
CA LEU A 107 -17.24 1.41 -0.60
C LEU A 107 -17.45 -0.06 -0.21
N VAL A 108 -18.43 -0.36 0.64
CA VAL A 108 -18.79 -1.74 0.98
C VAL A 108 -19.22 -2.53 -0.24
N ALA A 109 -20.07 -1.97 -1.10
CA ALA A 109 -20.48 -2.62 -2.33
C ALA A 109 -19.29 -2.90 -3.27
N CYS A 110 -18.36 -1.93 -3.41
CA CYS A 110 -17.16 -2.10 -4.22
C CYS A 110 -16.22 -3.17 -3.66
N LEU A 111 -16.08 -3.27 -2.34
CA LEU A 111 -15.26 -4.30 -1.71
C LEU A 111 -15.82 -5.71 -1.90
N ARG A 112 -17.14 -5.84 -1.98
CA ARG A 112 -17.86 -7.12 -2.19
C ARG A 112 -18.01 -7.51 -3.67
N ALA A 113 -17.79 -6.57 -4.59
CA ALA A 113 -18.00 -6.83 -6.01
C ALA A 113 -17.04 -7.91 -6.53
N GLU A 114 -17.51 -8.83 -7.37
CA GLU A 114 -16.66 -9.87 -7.99
C GLU A 114 -15.58 -9.25 -8.89
N ARG A 115 -15.95 -8.22 -9.66
CA ARG A 115 -15.02 -7.49 -10.53
C ARG A 115 -14.56 -6.20 -9.87
N PRO A 116 -13.33 -5.76 -10.12
CA PRO A 116 -12.82 -4.52 -9.54
C PRO A 116 -13.68 -3.30 -9.94
N VAL A 117 -14.11 -2.55 -8.94
CA VAL A 117 -14.70 -1.22 -9.07
C VAL A 117 -13.78 -0.25 -8.35
N HIS A 118 -13.31 0.77 -9.08
CA HIS A 118 -12.39 1.75 -8.52
C HIS A 118 -13.17 2.95 -7.98
N VAL A 119 -12.81 3.44 -6.80
CA VAL A 119 -13.50 4.55 -6.13
C VAL A 119 -12.53 5.70 -5.87
N LEU A 120 -12.96 6.91 -6.19
CA LEU A 120 -12.23 8.13 -5.87
C LEU A 120 -13.03 8.99 -4.90
N LEU A 121 -12.48 9.20 -3.72
CA LEU A 121 -12.99 10.14 -2.72
C LEU A 121 -12.37 11.52 -2.97
N SER A 122 -13.20 12.53 -3.24
CA SER A 122 -12.75 13.88 -3.50
C SER A 122 -13.40 14.87 -2.53
N GLY A 123 -12.65 15.87 -2.11
CA GLY A 123 -13.15 16.93 -1.24
C GLY A 123 -12.00 17.71 -0.60
N PRO A 124 -12.32 18.83 0.09
CA PRO A 124 -11.31 19.64 0.79
C PRO A 124 -10.45 18.81 1.75
N PRO A 125 -9.26 19.31 2.13
CA PRO A 125 -8.49 18.74 3.23
C PRO A 125 -9.31 18.59 4.51
N ALA A 126 -8.87 17.74 5.43
CA ALA A 126 -9.46 17.53 6.75
C ALA A 126 -10.87 16.87 6.77
N LEU A 127 -11.37 16.41 5.65
CA LEU A 127 -12.50 15.49 5.62
C LEU A 127 -12.01 14.03 5.79
N ALA A 128 -12.91 13.14 6.10
CA ALA A 128 -12.62 11.75 6.45
C ALA A 128 -11.97 10.88 5.34
N LYS A 129 -11.49 11.44 4.21
CA LYS A 129 -10.95 10.67 3.07
C LYS A 129 -9.89 9.66 3.47
N SER A 130 -8.84 10.12 4.15
CA SER A 130 -7.75 9.22 4.61
C SER A 130 -8.24 8.26 5.70
N VAL A 131 -9.26 8.63 6.48
CA VAL A 131 -9.85 7.74 7.50
C VAL A 131 -10.57 6.56 6.84
N PHE A 132 -11.29 6.79 5.75
CA PHE A 132 -11.88 5.71 4.94
C PHE A 132 -10.81 4.76 4.42
N LEU A 133 -9.70 5.29 3.91
CA LEU A 133 -8.60 4.47 3.42
C LEU A 133 -7.96 3.65 4.55
N TRP A 134 -7.73 4.23 5.73
CA TRP A 134 -7.17 3.52 6.89
C TRP A 134 -8.07 2.40 7.39
N ASP A 135 -9.38 2.61 7.40
CA ASP A 135 -10.33 1.57 7.79
C ASP A 135 -10.30 0.39 6.80
N ILE A 136 -10.21 0.68 5.51
CA ILE A 136 -10.07 -0.37 4.48
C ILE A 136 -8.73 -1.10 4.65
N GLU A 137 -7.62 -0.38 4.88
CA GLU A 137 -6.32 -0.99 5.12
C GLU A 137 -6.36 -1.95 6.33
N ARG A 138 -6.95 -1.49 7.44
CA ARG A 138 -7.12 -2.29 8.64
C ARG A 138 -7.92 -3.57 8.38
N ALA A 139 -9.02 -3.49 7.65
CA ALA A 139 -9.89 -4.62 7.35
C ALA A 139 -9.25 -5.59 6.33
N ALA A 140 -8.51 -5.07 5.36
CA ALA A 140 -7.88 -5.86 4.30
C ALA A 140 -6.52 -6.45 4.72
N GLY A 141 -5.84 -5.83 5.69
CA GLY A 141 -4.53 -6.27 6.18
C GLY A 141 -3.52 -6.44 5.05
N ALA A 142 -2.91 -7.62 4.95
CA ALA A 142 -1.90 -7.93 3.94
C ALA A 142 -2.40 -7.85 2.49
N LYS A 143 -3.73 -7.86 2.27
CA LYS A 143 -4.36 -7.76 0.95
C LYS A 143 -4.38 -6.32 0.41
N ALA A 144 -4.12 -5.33 1.26
CA ALA A 144 -4.04 -3.92 0.86
C ALA A 144 -2.59 -3.45 0.73
N ARG A 145 -2.38 -2.45 -0.14
CA ARG A 145 -1.16 -1.66 -0.21
C ARG A 145 -1.49 -0.18 -0.24
N TRP A 146 -0.79 0.56 0.60
CA TRP A 146 -0.96 2.00 0.74
C TRP A 146 0.09 2.76 -0.04
N LEU A 147 -0.34 3.81 -0.74
CA LEU A 147 0.48 4.71 -1.52
C LEU A 147 0.15 6.15 -1.20
N ILE A 148 1.16 6.99 -1.21
CA ILE A 148 1.01 8.43 -1.11
C ILE A 148 1.49 9.05 -2.41
N GLY A 149 0.61 9.72 -3.15
CA GLY A 149 0.91 10.26 -4.47
C GLY A 149 2.10 11.22 -4.51
N SER A 150 2.34 11.96 -3.41
CA SER A 150 3.47 12.91 -3.31
C SER A 150 4.82 12.25 -3.05
N SER A 151 4.88 11.06 -2.44
CA SER A 151 6.12 10.41 -2.01
C SER A 151 6.48 9.15 -2.79
N SER A 152 5.56 8.65 -3.61
CA SER A 152 5.76 7.43 -4.38
C SER A 152 6.75 7.65 -5.51
N SER A 153 7.78 6.80 -5.60
CA SER A 153 8.63 6.71 -6.78
C SER A 153 8.11 5.61 -7.70
N PHE A 154 8.03 5.90 -8.99
CA PHE A 154 7.59 4.96 -10.02
C PHE A 154 8.20 3.56 -9.88
N SER A 155 9.48 3.47 -9.55
CA SER A 155 10.14 2.16 -9.52
C SER A 155 9.78 1.32 -8.30
N GLY A 156 9.70 1.91 -7.11
CA GLY A 156 9.40 1.18 -5.88
C GLY A 156 7.97 0.73 -5.80
N LEU A 157 7.04 1.60 -6.20
CA LEU A 157 5.61 1.35 -6.20
C LEU A 157 5.22 0.11 -6.99
N TRP A 158 5.67 0.05 -8.23
CA TRP A 158 5.27 -1.02 -9.13
C TRP A 158 6.01 -2.33 -8.84
N ASP A 159 7.23 -2.25 -8.32
CA ASP A 159 7.93 -3.41 -7.79
C ASP A 159 7.18 -4.00 -6.59
N ASP A 160 6.61 -3.16 -5.72
CA ASP A 160 5.77 -3.59 -4.59
C ASP A 160 4.45 -4.20 -5.06
N VAL A 161 3.74 -3.57 -6.00
CA VAL A 161 2.49 -4.12 -6.55
C VAL A 161 2.76 -5.46 -7.24
N ALA A 162 3.84 -5.58 -8.00
CA ALA A 162 4.22 -6.81 -8.65
C ALA A 162 4.59 -7.93 -7.67
N LYS A 163 5.29 -7.57 -6.60
CA LYS A 163 5.75 -8.48 -5.56
C LYS A 163 4.61 -9.00 -4.69
N TYR A 164 3.77 -8.09 -4.21
CA TYR A 164 2.75 -8.40 -3.20
C TYR A 164 1.38 -8.71 -3.79
N ARG A 165 1.14 -8.41 -5.07
CA ARG A 165 -0.13 -8.64 -5.79
C ARG A 165 -1.37 -8.30 -4.95
N PRO A 166 -1.49 -7.07 -4.45
CA PRO A 166 -2.55 -6.71 -3.52
C PRO A 166 -3.93 -6.83 -4.19
N GLN A 167 -4.96 -7.16 -3.41
CA GLN A 167 -6.36 -7.11 -3.86
C GLN A 167 -6.87 -5.68 -3.89
N ILE A 168 -6.33 -4.81 -3.01
CA ILE A 168 -6.70 -3.39 -2.92
C ILE A 168 -5.44 -2.53 -2.93
N LEU A 169 -5.49 -1.50 -3.77
CA LEU A 169 -4.52 -0.41 -3.81
C LEU A 169 -5.17 0.84 -3.24
N LEU A 170 -4.63 1.35 -2.14
CA LEU A 170 -5.07 2.56 -1.47
C LEU A 170 -4.14 3.70 -1.85
N ILE A 171 -4.69 4.77 -2.43
CA ILE A 171 -3.87 5.90 -2.89
C ILE A 171 -4.34 7.18 -2.21
N ASP A 172 -3.54 7.75 -1.33
CA ASP A 172 -3.80 9.10 -0.82
C ASP A 172 -3.07 10.14 -1.65
N GLU A 173 -3.62 11.34 -1.71
CA GLU A 173 -3.10 12.47 -2.50
C GLU A 173 -2.90 12.14 -4.00
N LEU A 174 -3.86 11.46 -4.62
CA LEU A 174 -3.80 11.08 -6.04
C LEU A 174 -3.49 12.27 -6.98
N ASP A 175 -3.95 13.47 -6.64
CA ASP A 175 -3.70 14.71 -7.38
C ASP A 175 -2.22 15.15 -7.39
N LYS A 176 -1.39 14.59 -6.53
CA LYS A 176 0.06 14.85 -6.48
C LYS A 176 0.90 13.79 -7.20
N MET A 177 0.27 12.74 -7.73
CA MET A 177 0.96 11.66 -8.41
C MET A 177 1.56 12.15 -9.74
N LYS A 178 2.75 11.65 -10.07
CA LYS A 178 3.45 12.03 -11.32
C LYS A 178 2.76 11.40 -12.53
N ALA A 179 2.84 12.07 -13.69
CA ALA A 179 2.20 11.61 -14.92
C ALA A 179 2.61 10.19 -15.35
N VAL A 180 3.87 9.82 -15.10
CA VAL A 180 4.39 8.48 -15.44
C VAL A 180 3.74 7.41 -14.56
N ASP A 181 3.53 7.69 -13.28
CA ASP A 181 2.87 6.78 -12.35
C ASP A 181 1.37 6.66 -12.66
N ILE A 182 0.73 7.76 -13.06
CA ILE A 182 -0.66 7.77 -13.52
C ILE A 182 -0.84 6.88 -14.76
N ALA A 183 0.08 6.90 -15.72
CA ALA A 183 0.00 6.05 -16.91
C ALA A 183 0.01 4.56 -16.56
N CYS A 184 0.86 4.15 -15.61
CA CYS A 184 0.87 2.77 -15.13
C CYS A 184 -0.39 2.42 -14.33
N LEU A 185 -0.89 3.35 -13.52
CA LEU A 185 -2.15 3.17 -12.80
C LEU A 185 -3.31 2.96 -13.77
N LEU A 186 -3.40 3.73 -14.85
CA LEU A 186 -4.42 3.57 -15.89
C LEU A 186 -4.36 2.18 -16.52
N SER A 187 -3.17 1.70 -16.90
CA SER A 187 -2.99 0.36 -17.47
C SER A 187 -3.44 -0.74 -16.49
N LEU A 188 -3.11 -0.57 -15.21
CA LEU A 188 -3.51 -1.49 -14.16
C LEU A 188 -5.03 -1.50 -13.95
N MET A 189 -5.69 -0.34 -13.97
CA MET A 189 -7.12 -0.22 -13.76
C MET A 189 -7.94 -0.74 -14.96
N GLU A 190 -7.43 -0.60 -16.19
CA GLU A 190 -8.15 -0.99 -17.39
C GLU A 190 -8.14 -2.48 -17.65
N GLY A 191 -6.97 -3.09 -17.58
CA GLY A 191 -6.77 -4.50 -17.93
C GLY A 191 -6.14 -5.34 -16.82
N GLY A 192 -5.91 -4.77 -15.65
CA GLY A 192 -5.14 -5.43 -14.60
C GLY A 192 -3.68 -5.66 -15.00
N ARG A 193 -3.24 -5.10 -16.14
CA ARG A 193 -1.93 -5.40 -16.71
C ARG A 193 -0.90 -4.39 -16.24
N LEU A 194 0.14 -4.89 -15.62
CA LEU A 194 1.32 -4.11 -15.25
C LEU A 194 2.48 -4.51 -16.17
N VAL A 195 2.80 -3.63 -17.10
CA VAL A 195 3.92 -3.81 -18.04
C VAL A 195 5.03 -2.84 -17.66
N ARG A 196 6.23 -3.36 -17.50
CA ARG A 196 7.41 -2.56 -17.22
C ARG A 196 8.63 -3.10 -17.94
N ALA A 197 9.30 -2.22 -18.71
CA ALA A 197 10.61 -2.48 -19.26
C ALA A 197 11.68 -1.78 -18.41
N LYS A 198 12.58 -2.55 -17.78
CA LYS A 198 13.78 -2.06 -17.10
C LYS A 198 14.97 -2.74 -17.73
N LYS A 199 16.10 -2.04 -17.91
CA LYS A 199 17.32 -2.57 -18.58
C LYS A 199 17.48 -4.09 -18.35
N GLY A 200 17.15 -4.89 -19.38
CA GLY A 200 17.30 -6.35 -19.38
C GLY A 200 16.19 -7.17 -18.70
N ARG A 201 15.09 -6.54 -18.23
CA ARG A 201 13.94 -7.26 -17.64
C ARG A 201 12.64 -6.63 -18.10
N GLU A 202 11.77 -7.45 -18.67
CA GLU A 202 10.39 -7.09 -18.96
C GLU A 202 9.50 -7.73 -17.87
N LEU A 203 8.78 -6.89 -17.13
CA LEU A 203 7.76 -7.33 -16.20
C LEU A 203 6.42 -7.19 -16.92
N ASP A 204 5.74 -8.30 -17.15
CA ASP A 204 4.38 -8.34 -17.69
C ASP A 204 3.56 -9.26 -16.80
N ILE A 205 2.77 -8.66 -15.94
CA ILE A 205 1.93 -9.41 -14.99
C ILE A 205 0.49 -8.90 -15.07
N THR A 206 -0.45 -9.81 -14.84
CA THR A 206 -1.87 -9.47 -14.72
C THR A 206 -2.29 -9.62 -13.27
N ILE A 207 -2.89 -8.56 -12.71
CA ILE A 207 -3.35 -8.50 -11.32
C ILE A 207 -4.75 -7.89 -11.31
N GLN A 208 -5.71 -8.56 -10.70
CA GLN A 208 -7.01 -7.96 -10.42
C GLN A 208 -6.93 -7.17 -9.11
N VAL A 209 -6.91 -5.85 -9.22
CA VAL A 209 -6.79 -4.96 -8.06
C VAL A 209 -7.91 -3.93 -8.06
N ARG A 210 -8.48 -3.69 -6.89
CA ARG A 210 -9.38 -2.55 -6.66
C ARG A 210 -8.55 -1.34 -6.26
N VAL A 211 -8.85 -0.18 -6.84
CA VAL A 211 -8.19 1.07 -6.46
C VAL A 211 -9.19 1.92 -5.69
N VAL A 212 -8.84 2.26 -4.46
CA VAL A 212 -9.57 3.27 -3.67
C VAL A 212 -8.63 4.43 -3.44
N ALA A 213 -8.99 5.59 -3.98
CA ALA A 213 -8.12 6.75 -3.96
C ALA A 213 -8.76 7.96 -3.27
N ALA A 214 -7.93 8.85 -2.75
CA ALA A 214 -8.31 10.14 -2.22
C ALA A 214 -7.61 11.27 -2.96
N SER A 215 -8.33 12.36 -3.23
CA SER A 215 -7.80 13.58 -3.86
C SER A 215 -8.38 14.82 -3.22
N ASN A 216 -7.55 15.84 -3.04
CA ASN A 216 -8.00 17.13 -2.56
C ASN A 216 -8.47 18.04 -3.71
N VAL A 217 -7.91 17.87 -4.90
CA VAL A 217 -8.11 18.76 -6.03
C VAL A 217 -8.48 18.00 -7.29
N LEU A 218 -9.76 17.66 -7.45
CA LEU A 218 -10.27 16.87 -8.57
C LEU A 218 -9.94 17.48 -9.96
N ARG A 219 -9.82 18.81 -10.07
CA ARG A 219 -9.48 19.49 -11.34
C ARG A 219 -8.07 19.15 -11.85
N MET A 220 -7.17 18.74 -10.97
CA MET A 220 -5.80 18.36 -11.33
C MET A 220 -5.74 16.98 -12.03
N LEU A 221 -6.77 16.17 -11.91
CA LEU A 221 -6.83 14.85 -12.51
C LEU A 221 -7.32 14.94 -13.96
N SER A 222 -6.69 14.17 -14.85
CA SER A 222 -7.09 14.10 -16.26
C SER A 222 -8.51 13.53 -16.43
N PRO A 223 -9.24 13.88 -17.49
CA PRO A 223 -10.53 13.28 -17.78
C PRO A 223 -10.47 11.75 -17.92
N GLU A 224 -9.40 11.26 -18.52
CA GLU A 224 -9.14 9.81 -18.69
C GLU A 224 -9.06 9.09 -17.34
N LEU A 225 -8.27 9.61 -16.40
CA LEU A 225 -8.17 9.02 -15.07
C LEU A 225 -9.51 9.08 -14.32
N LYS A 226 -10.21 10.22 -14.41
CA LYS A 226 -11.53 10.38 -13.79
C LYS A 226 -12.57 9.38 -14.31
N SER A 227 -12.53 9.04 -15.59
CA SER A 227 -13.49 8.09 -16.20
C SER A 227 -13.33 6.66 -15.67
N ARG A 228 -12.19 6.31 -15.06
CA ARG A 228 -11.95 4.98 -14.47
C ARG A 228 -12.50 4.85 -13.05
N PHE A 229 -12.92 5.93 -12.42
CA PHE A 229 -13.37 5.93 -11.03
C PHE A 229 -14.87 6.20 -10.90
N ALA A 230 -15.50 5.49 -9.97
CA ALA A 230 -16.72 5.95 -9.33
C ALA A 230 -16.38 7.08 -8.37
N ILE A 231 -16.61 8.33 -8.79
CA ILE A 231 -16.19 9.50 -8.01
C ILE A 231 -17.27 9.83 -6.98
N ARG A 232 -16.87 10.01 -5.72
CA ARG A 232 -17.70 10.53 -4.64
C ARG A 232 -17.06 11.78 -4.04
N ARG A 233 -17.86 12.85 -3.98
CA ARG A 233 -17.46 14.08 -3.32
C ARG A 233 -17.90 14.03 -1.86
N LEU A 234 -16.98 14.27 -0.95
CA LEU A 234 -17.27 14.44 0.46
C LEU A 234 -17.57 15.92 0.68
N PRO A 235 -18.81 16.28 1.01
CA PRO A 235 -19.11 17.65 1.38
C PRO A 235 -18.44 18.00 2.72
N PRO A 236 -18.20 19.29 2.99
CA PRO A 236 -17.84 19.73 4.32
C PRO A 236 -18.86 19.26 5.34
N TYR A 237 -18.42 18.96 6.54
CA TYR A 237 -19.33 18.61 7.63
C TYR A 237 -20.29 19.76 7.94
N SER A 238 -21.55 19.45 8.16
CA SER A 238 -22.44 20.35 8.84
C SER A 238 -21.93 20.64 10.27
N ARG A 239 -22.37 21.72 10.87
CA ARG A 239 -22.01 22.10 12.25
C ARG A 239 -22.21 20.93 13.23
N SER A 240 -23.37 20.30 13.16
CA SER A 240 -23.72 19.17 14.05
C SER A 240 -22.88 17.91 13.79
N GLU A 241 -22.52 17.63 12.55
CA GLU A 241 -21.62 16.54 12.20
C GLU A 241 -20.22 16.82 12.69
N TYR A 242 -19.69 18.05 12.43
CA TYR A 242 -18.38 18.44 12.90
C TYR A 242 -18.21 18.28 14.41
N MET A 243 -19.20 18.76 15.20
CA MET A 243 -19.20 18.59 16.65
C MET A 243 -19.12 17.12 17.07
N ARG A 244 -19.93 16.26 16.44
CA ARG A 244 -19.90 14.82 16.71
C ARG A 244 -18.57 14.17 16.31
N VAL A 245 -18.03 14.54 15.16
CA VAL A 245 -16.72 14.03 14.67
C VAL A 245 -15.60 14.44 15.62
N VAL A 246 -15.51 15.72 15.98
CA VAL A 246 -14.50 16.20 16.93
C VAL A 246 -14.61 15.47 18.25
N ARG A 247 -15.81 15.41 18.85
CA ARG A 247 -16.02 14.67 20.10
C ARG A 247 -15.59 13.20 19.99
N GLY A 248 -16.02 12.51 18.93
CA GLY A 248 -15.68 11.11 18.71
C GLY A 248 -14.16 10.88 18.60
N VAL A 249 -13.47 11.73 17.85
CA VAL A 249 -12.01 11.64 17.68
C VAL A 249 -11.29 11.93 19.01
N LEU A 250 -11.66 13.00 19.70
CA LEU A 250 -11.00 13.41 20.94
C LEU A 250 -11.18 12.40 22.07
N VAL A 251 -12.39 11.85 22.22
CA VAL A 251 -12.65 10.83 23.25
C VAL A 251 -11.98 9.50 22.90
N ARG A 252 -12.17 8.99 21.67
CA ARG A 252 -11.74 7.62 21.32
C ARG A 252 -10.26 7.51 20.96
N ARG A 253 -9.69 8.52 20.28
CA ARG A 253 -8.29 8.47 19.83
C ARG A 253 -7.32 9.21 20.74
N GLU A 254 -7.73 10.37 21.28
CA GLU A 254 -6.87 11.16 22.18
C GLU A 254 -7.12 10.87 23.66
N GLY A 255 -8.16 10.06 23.99
CA GLY A 255 -8.44 9.64 25.35
C GLY A 255 -8.96 10.75 26.28
N LEU A 256 -9.50 11.84 25.73
CA LEU A 256 -10.00 12.97 26.52
C LEU A 256 -11.32 12.63 27.22
N ALA A 257 -11.54 13.27 28.38
CA ALA A 257 -12.84 13.24 29.02
C ALA A 257 -13.90 13.88 28.09
N PRO A 258 -15.12 13.29 28.02
CA PRO A 258 -16.18 13.78 27.12
C PRO A 258 -16.50 15.25 27.28
N GLU A 259 -16.46 15.78 28.51
CA GLU A 259 -16.75 17.17 28.83
C GLU A 259 -15.73 18.14 28.21
N LEU A 260 -14.44 17.78 28.28
CA LEU A 260 -13.37 18.58 27.67
C LEU A 260 -13.41 18.49 26.14
N ALA A 261 -13.74 17.32 25.60
CA ALA A 261 -13.92 17.13 24.15
C ALA A 261 -15.10 17.99 23.63
N ASP A 262 -16.20 18.04 24.35
CA ASP A 262 -17.36 18.89 24.01
C ASP A 262 -17.04 20.39 24.15
N GLU A 263 -16.23 20.79 25.12
CA GLU A 263 -15.76 22.16 25.26
C GLU A 263 -14.89 22.57 24.08
N ILE A 264 -13.89 21.76 23.73
CA ILE A 264 -13.01 22.02 22.58
C ILE A 264 -13.82 22.13 21.30
N ALA A 265 -14.75 21.21 21.05
CA ALA A 265 -15.60 21.22 19.87
C ALA A 265 -16.42 22.51 19.78
N ARG A 266 -17.04 22.96 20.88
CA ARG A 266 -17.81 24.20 20.93
C ARG A 266 -16.95 25.45 20.70
N ARG A 267 -15.74 25.48 21.25
CA ARG A 267 -14.83 26.63 21.10
C ARG A 267 -14.24 26.75 19.71
N LEU A 268 -14.05 25.62 19.01
CA LEU A 268 -13.57 25.62 17.63
C LEU A 268 -14.68 25.89 16.61
N ASP A 269 -15.92 25.80 17.01
CA ASP A 269 -17.06 26.09 16.15
C ASP A 269 -17.00 27.54 15.64
N GLY A 270 -17.03 27.71 14.32
CA GLY A 270 -16.85 29.01 13.67
C GLY A 270 -15.39 29.51 13.56
N ILE A 271 -14.44 28.81 14.17
CA ILE A 271 -13.01 29.11 14.09
C ILE A 271 -12.30 28.18 13.08
N SER A 272 -12.53 26.90 13.19
CA SER A 272 -11.95 25.91 12.29
C SER A 272 -12.90 24.73 12.11
N GLN A 273 -12.94 24.19 10.88
CA GLN A 273 -13.58 22.92 10.56
C GLN A 273 -12.57 21.80 10.34
N ASP A 274 -11.29 22.06 10.61
CA ASP A 274 -10.25 21.03 10.51
C ASP A 274 -10.16 20.21 11.81
N VAL A 275 -10.46 18.93 11.72
CA VAL A 275 -10.35 17.99 12.85
C VAL A 275 -8.93 17.95 13.43
N ARG A 276 -7.90 18.23 12.62
CA ARG A 276 -6.51 18.31 13.08
C ARG A 276 -6.28 19.46 14.07
N ASP A 277 -6.98 20.55 13.90
CA ASP A 277 -6.90 21.68 14.84
C ASP A 277 -7.53 21.30 16.18
N ALA A 278 -8.61 20.53 16.16
CA ALA A 278 -9.19 19.96 17.38
C ALA A 278 -8.21 19.00 18.11
N ILE A 279 -7.51 18.14 17.36
CA ILE A 279 -6.50 17.26 17.92
C ILE A 279 -5.33 18.03 18.53
N ARG A 280 -4.83 19.06 17.83
CA ARG A 280 -3.76 19.94 18.35
C ARG A 280 -4.18 20.66 19.64
N THR A 281 -5.39 21.20 19.64
CA THR A 281 -5.98 21.84 20.83
C THR A 281 -6.11 20.85 21.97
N ALA A 282 -6.58 19.64 21.70
CA ALA A 282 -6.76 18.58 22.69
C ALA A 282 -5.45 18.17 23.38
N ARG A 283 -4.35 18.17 22.66
CA ARG A 283 -3.03 17.83 23.21
C ARG A 283 -2.45 18.89 24.12
N LEU A 284 -2.86 20.15 23.97
CA LEU A 284 -2.44 21.26 24.82
C LEU A 284 -3.42 21.56 25.95
N ALA A 285 -4.72 21.30 25.74
CA ALA A 285 -5.79 21.66 26.65
C ALA A 285 -5.68 21.09 28.10
N PRO A 286 -5.16 19.87 28.34
CA PRO A 286 -5.02 19.36 29.70
C PRO A 286 -4.12 20.21 30.59
N GLN A 287 -3.13 20.90 30.02
CA GLN A 287 -2.18 21.75 30.76
C GLN A 287 -2.54 23.22 30.70
N GLU A 288 -3.01 23.70 29.57
CA GLU A 288 -3.20 25.12 29.29
C GLU A 288 -4.66 25.58 29.33
N GLY A 289 -5.61 24.63 29.31
CA GLY A 289 -7.02 24.90 29.07
C GLY A 289 -7.34 25.10 27.60
N ALA A 290 -8.57 24.78 27.19
CA ALA A 290 -8.99 24.79 25.77
C ALA A 290 -8.86 26.19 25.11
N GLU A 291 -9.23 27.26 25.84
CA GLU A 291 -9.17 28.62 25.31
C GLU A 291 -7.73 29.08 25.03
N ARG A 292 -6.85 28.85 25.98
CA ARG A 292 -5.44 29.22 25.82
C ARG A 292 -4.73 28.38 24.75
N ALA A 293 -5.06 27.10 24.65
CA ALA A 293 -4.55 26.22 23.60
C ALA A 293 -4.94 26.74 22.20
N ILE A 294 -6.18 27.18 22.00
CA ILE A 294 -6.65 27.76 20.74
C ILE A 294 -5.87 29.03 20.41
N LYS A 295 -5.64 29.92 21.40
CA LYS A 295 -4.85 31.15 21.22
C LYS A 295 -3.40 30.84 20.86
N LEU A 296 -2.76 29.90 21.55
CA LEU A 296 -1.39 29.49 21.28
C LEU A 296 -1.19 28.88 19.88
N LEU A 297 -2.22 28.23 19.37
CA LEU A 297 -2.24 27.67 18.01
C LEU A 297 -2.62 28.70 16.93
N GLU A 298 -2.88 29.95 17.32
CA GLU A 298 -3.31 31.06 16.42
C GLU A 298 -4.53 30.69 15.56
N LEU A 299 -5.40 29.81 16.08
CA LEU A 299 -6.61 29.38 15.39
C LEU A 299 -7.62 30.54 15.41
N GLY A 300 -8.10 30.94 14.23
CA GLY A 300 -9.02 32.08 14.06
C GLY A 300 -8.34 33.42 13.71
N GLY A 301 -7.00 33.51 13.73
CA GLY A 301 -6.27 34.58 13.06
C GLY A 301 -6.34 34.42 11.55
N ASN A 302 -6.56 35.51 10.80
CA ASN A 302 -6.56 35.48 9.33
C ASN A 302 -5.35 34.74 8.80
N LYS A 303 -5.58 33.56 8.22
CA LYS A 303 -4.59 32.93 7.35
C LYS A 303 -4.57 33.75 6.06
N GLU A 304 -3.61 34.69 5.95
CA GLU A 304 -3.27 35.35 4.70
C GLU A 304 -2.88 34.34 3.62
#